data_6cb1fd5e7721088e66b52acd69c0952d
#
_entry.id   6cb1fd5e7721088e66b52acd69c0952d
#
_cell.length_a   1.000
_cell.length_b   1.000
_cell.length_c   1.000
_cell.angle_alpha   90.00
_cell.angle_beta   90.00
_cell.angle_gamma   90.00
#
_symmetry.space_group_name_H-M   'P 1'
#
loop_
_entity.id
_entity.type
_entity.pdbx_description
1 polymer ?
#
loop_
_entity_poly.entity_id
_entity_poly.type
_entity_poly.pdbx_seq_one_letter_code
_entity_poly.pdbx_strand_id
1 'polypeptide(L)'
;MAAKYAIIEAMDKYEKIAQELGVSLKQIDTVLSLTAEGSTIPFIARYRKDMTGNLDEVAIKAIIDRDKLLTALAERKETVLAKIEEQGKLTEALKQAIEAAEKLADVEELYLPYKEKRRTKATIAREAGLFPLARLILQNSPDLEAEAQKFTCEAFPTETAALAGAVNILVEAISEDTQLRALTYQEIHGHSLMTSTLKDESLDPKRTFEIYYDFSEKIKNMQGYRTLALNRGEKLGVLKVGFEHQLDRIIRIFEARFKTKNAYVDEVIQQAVKKKIVPAIERRIRTELTEVAEDGAIQLFSENLRNLLLIPPLKGRVVLDLTQPFGQVLN
;
A
#
# COMPACT_ATOMS: atom_id res chain seq x y z
N MET A 1 -16.78 8.16 -29.78
CA MET A 1 -16.56 8.85 -28.48
C MET A 1 -15.40 8.25 -27.70
N ALA A 2 -15.26 6.94 -27.58
CA ALA A 2 -14.16 6.27 -26.82
C ALA A 2 -12.74 6.67 -27.26
N ALA A 3 -12.46 6.77 -28.57
CA ALA A 3 -11.14 7.15 -29.08
C ALA A 3 -10.71 8.58 -28.68
N LYS A 4 -11.67 9.52 -28.56
CA LYS A 4 -11.38 10.89 -28.14
C LYS A 4 -11.06 10.99 -26.66
N TYR A 5 -11.72 10.18 -25.82
CA TYR A 5 -11.42 10.07 -24.38
C TYR A 5 -10.04 9.45 -24.14
N ALA A 6 -9.70 8.37 -24.85
CA ALA A 6 -8.39 7.73 -24.73
C ALA A 6 -7.23 8.67 -25.11
N ILE A 7 -7.43 9.55 -26.10
CA ILE A 7 -6.41 10.53 -26.49
C ILE A 7 -6.24 11.62 -25.41
N ILE A 8 -7.33 12.09 -24.82
CA ILE A 8 -7.28 13.12 -23.75
C ILE A 8 -6.60 12.53 -22.52
N GLU A 9 -6.95 11.33 -22.12
CA GLU A 9 -6.36 10.63 -20.98
C GLU A 9 -4.86 10.34 -21.16
N ALA A 10 -4.45 9.98 -22.39
CA ALA A 10 -3.04 9.82 -22.73
C ALA A 10 -2.28 11.16 -22.69
N MET A 11 -2.89 12.25 -23.12
CA MET A 11 -2.29 13.59 -23.03
C MET A 11 -2.12 14.03 -21.59
N ASP A 12 -3.13 13.90 -20.75
CA ASP A 12 -3.04 14.23 -19.31
C ASP A 12 -1.94 13.42 -18.61
N LYS A 13 -1.82 12.13 -18.95
CA LYS A 13 -0.76 11.24 -18.44
C LYS A 13 0.64 11.73 -18.84
N TYR A 14 0.83 12.08 -20.10
CA TYR A 14 2.12 12.55 -20.59
C TYR A 14 2.46 13.94 -20.04
N GLU A 15 1.49 14.83 -19.88
CA GLU A 15 1.69 16.13 -19.24
C GLU A 15 2.16 15.96 -17.78
N LYS A 16 1.58 15.04 -17.05
CA LYS A 16 2.00 14.73 -15.68
C LYS A 16 3.43 14.20 -15.63
N ILE A 17 3.80 13.26 -16.51
CA ILE A 17 5.18 12.76 -16.61
C ILE A 17 6.15 13.89 -16.99
N ALA A 18 5.77 14.75 -17.95
CA ALA A 18 6.58 15.86 -18.39
C ALA A 18 6.89 16.84 -17.25
N GLN A 19 5.87 17.17 -16.47
CA GLN A 19 5.97 18.09 -15.34
C GLN A 19 6.84 17.49 -14.21
N GLU A 20 6.66 16.22 -13.88
CA GLU A 20 7.37 15.55 -12.79
C GLU A 20 8.86 15.31 -13.10
N LEU A 21 9.17 14.94 -14.35
CA LEU A 21 10.53 14.56 -14.76
C LEU A 21 11.28 15.67 -15.49
N GLY A 22 10.64 16.80 -15.78
CA GLY A 22 11.26 17.93 -16.50
C GLY A 22 11.62 17.59 -17.95
N VAL A 23 10.87 16.70 -18.61
CA VAL A 23 11.07 16.28 -19.99
C VAL A 23 9.94 16.75 -20.90
N SER A 24 10.19 16.87 -22.20
CA SER A 24 9.15 17.27 -23.15
C SER A 24 8.22 16.11 -23.53
N LEU A 25 6.99 16.42 -23.92
CA LEU A 25 6.01 15.45 -24.42
C LEU A 25 6.56 14.64 -25.60
N LYS A 26 7.32 15.27 -26.48
CA LYS A 26 7.98 14.59 -27.62
C LYS A 26 9.01 13.56 -27.17
N GLN A 27 9.77 13.85 -26.14
CA GLN A 27 10.75 12.89 -25.58
C GLN A 27 10.04 11.68 -24.97
N ILE A 28 8.94 11.91 -24.24
CA ILE A 28 8.13 10.83 -23.66
C ILE A 28 7.57 9.92 -24.75
N ASP A 29 6.90 10.49 -25.74
CA ASP A 29 6.32 9.76 -26.87
C ASP A 29 7.37 8.94 -27.62
N THR A 30 8.54 9.54 -27.90
CA THR A 30 9.65 8.87 -28.57
C THR A 30 10.18 7.70 -27.77
N VAL A 31 10.39 7.87 -26.45
CA VAL A 31 10.87 6.80 -25.56
C VAL A 31 9.90 5.65 -25.49
N LEU A 32 8.61 5.95 -25.31
CA LEU A 32 7.56 4.92 -25.19
C LEU A 32 7.36 4.17 -26.52
N SER A 33 7.39 4.88 -27.68
CA SER A 33 7.32 4.24 -28.99
C SER A 33 8.49 3.30 -29.25
N LEU A 34 9.73 3.74 -28.99
CA LEU A 34 10.90 2.90 -29.14
C LEU A 34 10.89 1.69 -28.21
N THR A 35 10.34 1.86 -26.99
CA THR A 35 10.18 0.76 -26.03
C THR A 35 9.13 -0.24 -26.50
N ALA A 36 8.03 0.23 -27.08
CA ALA A 36 6.98 -0.62 -27.66
C ALA A 36 7.47 -1.41 -28.88
N GLU A 37 8.42 -0.85 -29.64
CA GLU A 37 9.13 -1.55 -30.73
C GLU A 37 10.15 -2.61 -30.24
N GLY A 38 10.32 -2.77 -28.92
CA GLY A 38 11.22 -3.75 -28.32
C GLY A 38 12.65 -3.25 -28.09
N SER A 39 12.92 -1.94 -28.25
CA SER A 39 14.23 -1.36 -27.96
C SER A 39 14.52 -1.37 -26.46
N THR A 40 15.73 -1.80 -26.07
CA THR A 40 16.13 -1.79 -24.66
C THR A 40 16.59 -0.39 -24.23
N ILE A 41 16.52 -0.08 -22.92
CA ILE A 41 16.94 1.21 -22.36
C ILE A 41 18.37 1.58 -22.78
N PRO A 42 19.38 0.68 -22.64
CA PRO A 42 20.75 0.99 -23.08
C PRO A 42 20.85 1.24 -24.58
N PHE A 43 20.06 0.56 -25.39
CA PHE A 43 20.03 0.77 -26.85
C PHE A 43 19.48 2.16 -27.19
N ILE A 44 18.37 2.57 -26.57
CA ILE A 44 17.78 3.90 -26.77
C ILE A 44 18.78 4.99 -26.35
N ALA A 45 19.39 4.86 -25.16
CA ALA A 45 20.32 5.84 -24.63
C ALA A 45 21.60 6.00 -25.47
N ARG A 46 22.06 4.94 -26.15
CA ARG A 46 23.30 4.98 -26.94
C ARG A 46 23.07 5.30 -28.42
N TYR A 47 22.05 4.71 -29.02
CA TYR A 47 21.88 4.72 -30.46
C TYR A 47 20.69 5.54 -30.96
N ARG A 48 19.90 6.14 -30.06
CA ARG A 48 18.72 6.97 -30.39
C ARG A 48 18.77 8.34 -29.69
N LYS A 49 19.98 8.83 -29.35
CA LYS A 49 20.18 10.12 -28.68
C LYS A 49 19.54 11.28 -29.41
N ASP A 50 19.71 11.33 -30.72
CA ASP A 50 19.16 12.40 -31.55
C ASP A 50 17.62 12.44 -31.53
N MET A 51 16.97 11.26 -31.41
CA MET A 51 15.53 11.15 -31.33
C MET A 51 14.99 11.53 -29.95
N THR A 52 15.71 11.15 -28.88
CA THR A 52 15.32 11.38 -27.49
C THR A 52 15.80 12.70 -26.91
N GLY A 53 16.52 13.52 -27.68
CA GLY A 53 17.08 14.78 -27.20
C GLY A 53 18.12 14.59 -26.10
N ASN A 54 19.03 13.61 -26.29
CA ASN A 54 20.12 13.26 -25.38
C ASN A 54 19.71 12.79 -23.98
N LEU A 55 18.53 12.16 -23.83
CA LEU A 55 18.18 11.53 -22.56
C LEU A 55 19.15 10.40 -22.21
N ASP A 56 19.53 10.35 -20.94
CA ASP A 56 20.34 9.26 -20.41
C ASP A 56 19.49 8.04 -20.02
N GLU A 57 20.17 6.94 -19.64
CA GLU A 57 19.51 5.70 -19.25
C GLU A 57 18.60 5.89 -18.02
N VAL A 58 18.94 6.81 -17.11
CA VAL A 58 18.16 7.09 -15.90
C VAL A 58 16.85 7.79 -16.24
N ALA A 59 16.93 8.83 -17.07
CA ALA A 59 15.75 9.57 -17.53
C ALA A 59 14.81 8.69 -18.36
N ILE A 60 15.35 7.88 -19.28
CA ILE A 60 14.57 6.92 -20.08
C ILE A 60 13.85 5.92 -19.18
N LYS A 61 14.58 5.34 -18.20
CA LYS A 61 13.99 4.42 -17.23
C LYS A 61 12.90 5.07 -16.42
N ALA A 62 13.11 6.29 -15.91
CA ALA A 62 12.13 7.04 -15.13
C ALA A 62 10.83 7.28 -15.92
N ILE A 63 10.93 7.64 -17.21
CA ILE A 63 9.77 7.80 -18.10
C ILE A 63 8.99 6.47 -18.21
N ILE A 64 9.67 5.38 -18.50
CA ILE A 64 9.04 4.06 -18.67
C ILE A 64 8.38 3.59 -17.37
N ASP A 65 9.06 3.71 -16.24
CA ASP A 65 8.53 3.27 -14.95
C ASP A 65 7.32 4.13 -14.53
N ARG A 66 7.39 5.45 -14.77
CA ARG A 66 6.28 6.35 -14.46
C ARG A 66 5.07 6.10 -15.36
N ASP A 67 5.29 5.85 -16.65
CA ASP A 67 4.22 5.49 -17.58
C ASP A 67 3.51 4.22 -17.14
N LYS A 68 4.24 3.17 -16.77
CA LYS A 68 3.69 1.92 -16.24
C LYS A 68 2.84 2.14 -14.98
N LEU A 69 3.33 2.95 -14.04
CA LEU A 69 2.60 3.24 -12.80
C LEU A 69 1.29 3.98 -13.07
N LEU A 70 1.32 5.00 -13.91
CA LEU A 70 0.13 5.78 -14.25
C LEU A 70 -0.87 4.97 -15.08
N THR A 71 -0.39 4.11 -15.98
CA THR A 71 -1.24 3.19 -16.76
C THR A 71 -1.93 2.18 -15.83
N ALA A 72 -1.18 1.53 -14.93
CA ALA A 72 -1.76 0.60 -13.97
C ALA A 72 -2.78 1.29 -13.03
N LEU A 73 -2.52 2.54 -12.65
CA LEU A 73 -3.45 3.33 -11.84
C LEU A 73 -4.74 3.63 -12.62
N ALA A 74 -4.64 4.04 -13.88
CA ALA A 74 -5.79 4.33 -14.74
C ALA A 74 -6.64 3.09 -14.98
N GLU A 75 -6.03 1.97 -15.39
CA GLU A 75 -6.70 0.68 -15.59
C GLU A 75 -7.40 0.20 -14.30
N ARG A 76 -6.76 0.44 -13.15
CA ARG A 76 -7.36 0.06 -11.87
C ARG A 76 -8.55 0.92 -11.50
N LYS A 77 -8.47 2.24 -11.72
CA LYS A 77 -9.60 3.16 -11.53
C LYS A 77 -10.79 2.74 -12.38
N GLU A 78 -10.58 2.51 -13.68
CA GLU A 78 -11.62 2.07 -14.60
C GLU A 78 -12.28 0.77 -14.14
N THR A 79 -11.45 -0.24 -13.79
CA THR A 79 -11.95 -1.52 -13.27
C THR A 79 -12.79 -1.35 -12.01
N VAL A 80 -12.37 -0.50 -11.09
CA VAL A 80 -13.08 -0.24 -9.83
C VAL A 80 -14.38 0.51 -10.07
N LEU A 81 -14.37 1.54 -10.92
CA LEU A 81 -15.57 2.29 -11.28
C LEU A 81 -16.63 1.38 -11.92
N ALA A 82 -16.22 0.56 -12.91
CA ALA A 82 -17.12 -0.38 -13.57
C ALA A 82 -17.75 -1.37 -12.58
N LYS A 83 -16.97 -1.94 -11.66
CA LYS A 83 -17.47 -2.88 -10.64
C LYS A 83 -18.44 -2.25 -9.64
N ILE A 84 -18.22 -0.99 -9.27
CA ILE A 84 -19.11 -0.27 -8.35
C ILE A 84 -20.41 0.12 -9.08
N GLU A 85 -20.30 0.47 -10.36
CA GLU A 85 -21.45 0.79 -11.21
C GLU A 85 -22.34 -0.43 -11.44
N GLU A 86 -21.76 -1.61 -11.74
CA GLU A 86 -22.48 -2.88 -11.85
C GLU A 86 -23.29 -3.20 -10.57
N GLN A 87 -22.80 -2.79 -9.40
CA GLN A 87 -23.49 -2.95 -8.13
C GLN A 87 -24.56 -1.87 -7.90
N GLY A 88 -24.70 -0.88 -8.79
CA GLY A 88 -25.65 0.24 -8.65
C GLY A 88 -25.35 1.16 -7.46
N LYS A 89 -24.08 1.21 -7.01
CA LYS A 89 -23.66 1.94 -5.81
C LYS A 89 -22.73 3.13 -6.13
N LEU A 90 -22.47 3.40 -7.40
CA LEU A 90 -21.60 4.50 -7.81
C LEU A 90 -22.32 5.84 -7.59
N THR A 91 -21.78 6.66 -6.70
CA THR A 91 -22.23 8.05 -6.50
C THR A 91 -21.24 9.02 -7.16
N GLU A 92 -21.71 10.20 -7.53
CA GLU A 92 -20.85 11.22 -8.17
C GLU A 92 -19.66 11.61 -7.27
N ALA A 93 -19.88 11.75 -5.96
CA ALA A 93 -18.82 12.04 -4.99
C ALA A 93 -17.76 10.92 -4.93
N LEU A 94 -18.17 9.64 -4.99
CA LEU A 94 -17.26 8.50 -4.98
C LEU A 94 -16.47 8.43 -6.30
N LYS A 95 -17.12 8.68 -7.43
CA LYS A 95 -16.47 8.74 -8.72
C LYS A 95 -15.35 9.79 -8.73
N GLN A 96 -15.66 11.00 -8.31
CA GLN A 96 -14.67 12.08 -8.20
C GLN A 96 -13.53 11.73 -7.25
N ALA A 97 -13.81 11.08 -6.11
CA ALA A 97 -12.77 10.65 -5.17
C ALA A 97 -11.84 9.59 -5.79
N ILE A 98 -12.38 8.62 -6.55
CA ILE A 98 -11.57 7.60 -7.24
C ILE A 98 -10.75 8.25 -8.37
N GLU A 99 -11.34 9.13 -9.16
CA GLU A 99 -10.65 9.85 -10.23
C GLU A 99 -9.52 10.74 -9.70
N ALA A 100 -9.71 11.38 -8.53
CA ALA A 100 -8.70 12.22 -7.88
C ALA A 100 -7.58 11.43 -7.18
N ALA A 101 -7.75 10.13 -6.93
CA ALA A 101 -6.75 9.32 -6.26
C ALA A 101 -5.43 9.26 -7.06
N GLU A 102 -4.30 9.51 -6.40
CA GLU A 102 -2.97 9.52 -7.04
C GLU A 102 -2.18 8.22 -6.86
N LYS A 103 -2.62 7.36 -5.93
CA LYS A 103 -1.96 6.09 -5.61
C LYS A 103 -2.94 4.93 -5.72
N LEU A 104 -2.44 3.78 -6.15
CA LEU A 104 -3.20 2.52 -6.15
C LEU A 104 -3.79 2.18 -4.77
N ALA A 105 -3.03 2.45 -3.70
CA ALA A 105 -3.49 2.21 -2.33
C ALA A 105 -4.75 3.00 -1.98
N ASP A 106 -4.87 4.24 -2.46
CA ASP A 106 -6.04 5.09 -2.20
C ASP A 106 -7.26 4.61 -2.98
N VAL A 107 -7.07 4.15 -4.23
CA VAL A 107 -8.13 3.50 -5.02
C VAL A 107 -8.63 2.22 -4.34
N GLU A 108 -7.71 1.36 -3.86
CA GLU A 108 -8.07 0.14 -3.13
C GLU A 108 -8.82 0.44 -1.83
N GLU A 109 -8.45 1.50 -1.13
CA GLU A 109 -9.13 1.92 0.10
C GLU A 109 -10.56 2.38 -0.17
N LEU A 110 -10.78 3.17 -1.24
CA LEU A 110 -12.11 3.60 -1.67
C LEU A 110 -12.96 2.43 -2.18
N TYR A 111 -12.34 1.42 -2.81
CA TYR A 111 -13.01 0.23 -3.31
C TYR A 111 -13.35 -0.78 -2.22
N LEU A 112 -12.66 -0.75 -1.08
CA LEU A 112 -12.77 -1.76 -0.02
C LEU A 112 -14.22 -2.09 0.41
N PRO A 113 -15.14 -1.11 0.57
CA PRO A 113 -16.54 -1.39 0.95
C PRO A 113 -17.33 -2.11 -0.14
N TYR A 114 -16.90 -2.01 -1.40
CA TYR A 114 -17.59 -2.54 -2.59
C TYR A 114 -16.99 -3.84 -3.12
N LYS A 115 -15.80 -4.20 -2.59
CA LYS A 115 -15.09 -5.41 -3.02
C LYS A 115 -15.91 -6.65 -2.71
N GLU A 116 -16.07 -7.53 -3.70
CA GLU A 116 -16.64 -8.84 -3.51
C GLU A 116 -15.86 -9.61 -2.44
N LYS A 117 -16.56 -10.02 -1.40
CA LYS A 117 -15.97 -10.68 -0.24
C LYS A 117 -16.28 -12.17 -0.27
N ARG A 118 -15.31 -12.95 0.20
CA ARG A 118 -15.63 -14.32 0.60
C ARG A 118 -16.71 -14.29 1.68
N ARG A 119 -17.57 -15.31 1.71
CA ARG A 119 -18.62 -15.46 2.72
C ARG A 119 -18.01 -15.33 4.13
N THR A 120 -18.33 -14.22 4.80
CA THR A 120 -17.84 -13.88 6.14
C THR A 120 -18.90 -14.19 7.19
N LYS A 121 -18.50 -14.18 8.47
CA LYS A 121 -19.47 -14.29 9.59
C LYS A 121 -20.52 -13.17 9.52
N ALA A 122 -20.16 -11.97 9.08
CA ALA A 122 -21.09 -10.87 8.90
C ALA A 122 -22.04 -11.10 7.71
N THR A 123 -21.56 -11.70 6.62
CA THR A 123 -22.43 -12.07 5.48
C THR A 123 -23.48 -13.10 5.92
N ILE A 124 -23.07 -14.15 6.65
CA ILE A 124 -23.99 -15.16 7.19
C ILE A 124 -25.03 -14.51 8.12
N ALA A 125 -24.60 -13.59 8.98
CA ALA A 125 -25.49 -12.88 9.88
C ALA A 125 -26.48 -11.95 9.14
N ARG A 126 -26.06 -11.32 8.04
CA ARG A 126 -26.96 -10.51 7.18
C ARG A 126 -27.96 -11.39 6.43
N GLU A 127 -27.52 -12.51 5.88
CA GLU A 127 -28.39 -13.50 5.22
C GLU A 127 -29.43 -14.09 6.17
N ALA A 128 -29.06 -14.26 7.44
CA ALA A 128 -29.95 -14.68 8.52
C ALA A 128 -30.91 -13.58 9.03
N GLY A 129 -30.83 -12.36 8.45
CA GLY A 129 -31.73 -11.26 8.81
C GLY A 129 -31.39 -10.50 10.09
N LEU A 130 -30.15 -10.60 10.60
CA LEU A 130 -29.72 -9.95 11.85
C LEU A 130 -29.41 -8.44 11.72
N PHE A 131 -29.56 -7.85 10.53
CA PHE A 131 -29.28 -6.42 10.33
C PHE A 131 -30.14 -5.48 11.18
N PRO A 132 -31.49 -5.72 11.37
CA PRO A 132 -32.28 -4.90 12.29
C PRO A 132 -31.78 -4.98 13.74
N LEU A 133 -31.34 -6.14 14.22
CA LEU A 133 -30.76 -6.30 15.56
C LEU A 133 -29.46 -5.47 15.70
N ALA A 134 -28.62 -5.44 14.67
CA ALA A 134 -27.43 -4.58 14.65
C ALA A 134 -27.80 -3.09 14.78
N ARG A 135 -28.90 -2.64 14.17
CA ARG A 135 -29.41 -1.27 14.35
C ARG A 135 -29.90 -0.99 15.76
N LEU A 136 -30.57 -1.96 16.40
CA LEU A 136 -31.01 -1.83 17.80
C LEU A 136 -29.82 -1.67 18.76
N ILE A 137 -28.73 -2.36 18.54
CA ILE A 137 -27.48 -2.16 19.30
C ILE A 137 -27.00 -0.70 19.20
N LEU A 138 -26.99 -0.12 18.01
CA LEU A 138 -26.58 1.27 17.81
C LEU A 138 -27.57 2.30 18.37
N GLN A 139 -28.84 1.93 18.48
CA GLN A 139 -29.90 2.77 19.05
C GLN A 139 -29.99 2.68 20.57
N ASN A 140 -29.17 1.82 21.21
CA ASN A 140 -29.18 1.58 22.65
C ASN A 140 -30.55 1.14 23.15
N SER A 141 -31.18 0.20 22.47
CA SER A 141 -32.47 -0.36 22.93
C SER A 141 -32.34 -0.90 24.35
N PRO A 142 -33.28 -0.61 25.25
CA PRO A 142 -33.16 -0.97 26.66
C PRO A 142 -33.22 -2.47 26.95
N ASP A 143 -33.75 -3.26 26.01
CA ASP A 143 -33.96 -4.71 26.20
C ASP A 143 -33.43 -5.49 24.98
N LEU A 144 -32.11 -5.38 24.74
CA LEU A 144 -31.47 -6.01 23.59
C LEU A 144 -31.54 -7.54 23.62
N GLU A 145 -31.55 -8.16 24.80
CA GLU A 145 -31.64 -9.61 24.93
C GLU A 145 -33.01 -10.14 24.55
N ALA A 146 -34.09 -9.50 25.04
CA ALA A 146 -35.44 -9.85 24.64
C ALA A 146 -35.72 -9.57 23.16
N GLU A 147 -35.14 -8.50 22.62
CA GLU A 147 -35.21 -8.23 21.17
C GLU A 147 -34.45 -9.30 20.37
N ALA A 148 -33.26 -9.71 20.83
CA ALA A 148 -32.44 -10.73 20.17
C ALA A 148 -33.16 -12.09 20.05
N GLN A 149 -34.02 -12.43 21.02
CA GLN A 149 -34.82 -13.65 20.99
C GLN A 149 -35.68 -13.75 19.74
N LYS A 150 -36.19 -12.62 19.24
CA LYS A 150 -37.02 -12.55 18.01
C LYS A 150 -36.23 -12.84 16.73
N PHE A 151 -34.89 -12.78 16.78
CA PHE A 151 -33.99 -12.98 15.66
C PHE A 151 -33.24 -14.32 15.70
N THR A 152 -33.60 -15.20 16.63
CA THR A 152 -33.02 -16.56 16.66
C THR A 152 -33.47 -17.36 15.44
N CYS A 153 -32.54 -18.09 14.85
CA CYS A 153 -32.75 -18.93 13.67
C CYS A 153 -31.81 -20.14 13.69
N GLU A 154 -31.92 -21.04 12.73
CA GLU A 154 -31.11 -22.25 12.65
C GLU A 154 -29.57 -21.91 12.67
N ALA A 155 -29.15 -20.85 11.98
CA ALA A 155 -27.75 -20.40 11.97
C ALA A 155 -27.32 -19.71 13.28
N PHE A 156 -28.28 -19.18 14.05
CA PHE A 156 -28.05 -18.45 15.32
C PHE A 156 -29.11 -18.88 16.33
N PRO A 157 -28.93 -20.07 16.96
CA PRO A 157 -30.00 -20.70 17.74
C PRO A 157 -30.25 -20.08 19.13
N THR A 158 -29.35 -19.22 19.59
CA THR A 158 -29.44 -18.54 20.89
C THR A 158 -29.40 -17.03 20.75
N GLU A 159 -29.96 -16.30 21.72
CA GLU A 159 -29.92 -14.85 21.80
C GLU A 159 -28.48 -14.31 21.75
N THR A 160 -27.59 -14.96 22.49
CA THR A 160 -26.17 -14.61 22.49
C THR A 160 -25.50 -14.83 21.14
N ALA A 161 -25.89 -15.89 20.42
CA ALA A 161 -25.40 -16.13 19.05
C ALA A 161 -25.93 -15.06 18.07
N ALA A 162 -27.21 -14.68 18.18
CA ALA A 162 -27.81 -13.63 17.35
C ALA A 162 -27.16 -12.27 17.62
N LEU A 163 -26.91 -11.90 18.88
CA LEU A 163 -26.17 -10.67 19.24
C LEU A 163 -24.75 -10.70 18.72
N ALA A 164 -24.03 -11.82 18.85
CA ALA A 164 -22.68 -11.98 18.27
C ALA A 164 -22.69 -11.86 16.73
N GLY A 165 -23.73 -12.36 16.07
CA GLY A 165 -23.97 -12.16 14.64
C GLY A 165 -24.17 -10.69 14.28
N ALA A 166 -24.98 -9.97 15.04
CA ALA A 166 -25.22 -8.54 14.89
C ALA A 166 -23.94 -7.72 15.13
N VAL A 167 -23.16 -8.06 16.14
CA VAL A 167 -21.82 -7.48 16.41
C VAL A 167 -20.89 -7.70 15.20
N ASN A 168 -20.85 -8.89 14.61
CA ASN A 168 -20.03 -9.14 13.42
C ASN A 168 -20.41 -8.24 12.23
N ILE A 169 -21.70 -7.97 12.03
CA ILE A 169 -22.18 -7.02 11.00
C ILE A 169 -21.62 -5.62 11.25
N LEU A 170 -21.68 -5.15 12.50
CA LEU A 170 -21.17 -3.82 12.89
C LEU A 170 -19.66 -3.75 12.78
N VAL A 171 -18.94 -4.77 13.24
CA VAL A 171 -17.48 -4.85 13.11
C VAL A 171 -17.05 -4.76 11.66
N GLU A 172 -17.74 -5.43 10.75
CA GLU A 172 -17.43 -5.35 9.32
C GLU A 172 -17.69 -3.94 8.79
N ALA A 173 -18.88 -3.39 9.04
CA ALA A 173 -19.26 -2.05 8.57
C ALA A 173 -18.27 -0.94 9.05
N ILE A 174 -17.89 -0.99 10.32
CA ILE A 174 -16.94 -0.03 10.91
C ILE A 174 -15.52 -0.24 10.35
N SER A 175 -15.12 -1.50 10.13
CA SER A 175 -13.80 -1.80 9.59
C SER A 175 -13.59 -1.30 8.15
N GLU A 176 -14.67 -0.99 7.45
CA GLU A 176 -14.68 -0.52 6.06
C GLU A 176 -14.95 0.97 5.93
N ASP A 177 -15.20 1.66 7.04
CA ASP A 177 -15.36 3.10 7.05
C ASP A 177 -14.04 3.78 6.66
N THR A 178 -14.04 4.39 5.48
CA THR A 178 -12.83 5.00 4.90
C THR A 178 -12.31 6.18 5.73
N GLN A 179 -13.21 6.94 6.36
CA GLN A 179 -12.83 8.08 7.22
C GLN A 179 -12.15 7.60 8.50
N LEU A 180 -12.72 6.60 9.17
CA LEU A 180 -12.12 6.02 10.38
C LEU A 180 -10.78 5.36 10.07
N ARG A 181 -10.66 4.71 8.93
CA ARG A 181 -9.39 4.11 8.48
C ARG A 181 -8.34 5.18 8.19
N ALA A 182 -8.71 6.28 7.53
CA ALA A 182 -7.80 7.39 7.26
C ALA A 182 -7.31 8.05 8.55
N LEU A 183 -8.21 8.32 9.51
CA LEU A 183 -7.84 8.87 10.82
C LEU A 183 -6.92 7.92 11.60
N THR A 184 -7.21 6.61 11.56
CA THR A 184 -6.36 5.61 12.21
C THR A 184 -4.98 5.52 11.55
N TYR A 185 -4.91 5.61 10.22
CA TYR A 185 -3.64 5.67 9.51
C TYR A 185 -2.80 6.87 9.95
N GLN A 186 -3.41 8.06 10.01
CA GLN A 186 -2.72 9.27 10.45
C GLN A 186 -2.22 9.15 11.89
N GLU A 187 -3.03 8.59 12.80
CA GLU A 187 -2.64 8.38 14.20
C GLU A 187 -1.48 7.39 14.32
N ILE A 188 -1.54 6.25 13.63
CA ILE A 188 -0.48 5.24 13.65
C ILE A 188 0.80 5.78 13.02
N HIS A 189 0.73 6.36 11.83
CA HIS A 189 1.89 6.91 11.14
C HIS A 189 2.57 8.03 11.93
N GLY A 190 1.79 8.89 12.58
CA GLY A 190 2.31 10.05 13.32
C GLY A 190 2.89 9.72 14.70
N HIS A 191 2.33 8.75 15.42
CA HIS A 191 2.58 8.57 16.85
C HIS A 191 3.07 7.18 17.24
N SER A 192 2.94 6.16 16.38
CA SER A 192 3.36 4.80 16.71
C SER A 192 4.84 4.59 16.47
N LEU A 193 5.35 3.52 17.11
CA LEU A 193 6.73 3.09 16.98
C LEU A 193 6.78 1.81 16.14
N MET A 194 7.80 1.69 15.30
CA MET A 194 8.22 0.44 14.72
C MET A 194 9.24 -0.18 15.67
N THR A 195 9.04 -1.43 16.05
CA THR A 195 9.86 -2.14 17.04
C THR A 195 10.44 -3.41 16.46
N SER A 196 11.59 -3.83 16.96
CA SER A 196 12.06 -5.17 16.73
C SER A 196 12.69 -5.77 17.98
N THR A 197 12.56 -7.07 18.11
CA THR A 197 13.16 -7.86 19.19
C THR A 197 13.89 -9.07 18.62
N LEU A 198 14.90 -9.55 19.33
CA LEU A 198 15.59 -10.78 18.99
C LEU A 198 14.61 -11.96 19.03
N LYS A 199 14.56 -12.75 17.96
CA LYS A 199 13.76 -13.97 17.89
C LYS A 199 14.63 -15.22 18.03
N ASP A 200 15.76 -15.27 17.32
CA ASP A 200 16.68 -16.40 17.37
C ASP A 200 18.12 -15.92 17.08
N GLU A 201 18.96 -15.90 18.13
CA GLU A 201 20.36 -15.48 18.03
C GLU A 201 21.22 -16.48 17.23
N SER A 202 20.84 -17.75 17.21
CA SER A 202 21.60 -18.78 16.49
C SER A 202 21.68 -18.56 14.99
N LEU A 203 20.73 -17.80 14.45
CA LEU A 203 20.65 -17.43 13.03
C LEU A 203 21.48 -16.19 12.67
N ASP A 204 22.09 -15.52 13.67
CA ASP A 204 22.98 -14.36 13.46
C ASP A 204 24.35 -14.54 14.12
N PRO A 205 25.17 -15.54 13.72
CA PRO A 205 26.46 -15.84 14.35
C PRO A 205 27.47 -14.70 14.23
N LYS A 206 27.28 -13.78 13.28
CA LYS A 206 28.12 -12.60 13.08
C LYS A 206 27.58 -11.35 13.77
N ARG A 207 26.47 -11.45 14.49
CA ARG A 207 25.77 -10.33 15.11
C ARG A 207 25.51 -9.14 14.19
N THR A 208 25.20 -9.44 12.95
CA THR A 208 24.92 -8.41 11.91
C THR A 208 23.71 -7.54 12.26
N PHE A 209 22.74 -8.12 12.99
CA PHE A 209 21.50 -7.45 13.39
C PHE A 209 21.48 -7.02 14.85
N GLU A 210 22.60 -7.04 15.57
CA GLU A 210 22.68 -6.77 17.02
C GLU A 210 22.04 -5.45 17.43
N ILE A 211 22.23 -4.39 16.62
CA ILE A 211 21.63 -3.07 16.86
C ILE A 211 20.09 -3.06 16.78
N TYR A 212 19.50 -4.11 16.24
CA TYR A 212 18.05 -4.29 16.08
C TYR A 212 17.46 -5.34 17.04
N TYR A 213 18.25 -5.92 17.96
CA TYR A 213 17.77 -6.91 18.94
C TYR A 213 16.82 -6.32 19.97
N ASP A 214 16.94 -5.02 20.23
CA ASP A 214 16.02 -4.22 21.04
C ASP A 214 15.93 -2.83 20.40
N PHE A 215 15.08 -2.70 19.40
CA PHE A 215 14.99 -1.48 18.58
C PHE A 215 13.58 -0.91 18.64
N SER A 216 13.52 0.42 18.74
CA SER A 216 12.26 1.17 18.72
C SER A 216 12.49 2.55 18.09
N GLU A 217 11.71 2.89 17.08
CA GLU A 217 11.76 4.20 16.42
C GLU A 217 10.38 4.63 15.91
N LYS A 218 10.12 5.94 15.93
CA LYS A 218 8.88 6.51 15.37
C LYS A 218 8.79 6.22 13.87
N ILE A 219 7.63 5.74 13.42
CA ILE A 219 7.39 5.39 12.02
C ILE A 219 7.76 6.54 11.08
N LYS A 220 7.36 7.77 11.42
CA LYS A 220 7.64 8.97 10.61
C LYS A 220 9.13 9.32 10.46
N ASN A 221 9.98 8.78 11.32
CA ASN A 221 11.42 9.04 11.32
C ASN A 221 12.23 7.88 10.71
N MET A 222 11.54 6.76 10.35
CA MET A 222 12.20 5.56 9.84
C MET A 222 13.01 5.87 8.59
N GLN A 223 14.29 5.49 8.65
CA GLN A 223 15.20 5.59 7.53
C GLN A 223 15.14 4.33 6.66
N GLY A 224 15.26 4.50 5.34
CA GLY A 224 15.15 3.38 4.39
C GLY A 224 16.10 2.22 4.70
N TYR A 225 17.37 2.49 5.03
CA TYR A 225 18.34 1.44 5.35
C TYR A 225 17.95 0.62 6.59
N ARG A 226 17.28 1.23 7.59
CA ARG A 226 16.77 0.54 8.77
C ARG A 226 15.59 -0.35 8.42
N THR A 227 14.67 0.16 7.59
CA THR A 227 13.53 -0.61 7.09
C THR A 227 14.00 -1.87 6.37
N LEU A 228 14.99 -1.75 5.47
CA LEU A 228 15.55 -2.89 4.73
C LEU A 228 16.29 -3.86 5.66
N ALA A 229 17.03 -3.37 6.66
CA ALA A 229 17.71 -4.21 7.64
C ALA A 229 16.71 -5.00 8.49
N LEU A 230 15.65 -4.35 8.99
CA LEU A 230 14.57 -5.01 9.73
C LEU A 230 13.86 -6.07 8.89
N ASN A 231 13.49 -5.76 7.65
CA ASN A 231 12.87 -6.72 6.74
C ASN A 231 13.77 -7.92 6.46
N ARG A 232 15.08 -7.70 6.29
CA ARG A 232 16.05 -8.78 6.10
C ARG A 232 16.22 -9.64 7.34
N GLY A 233 16.33 -9.03 8.53
CA GLY A 233 16.46 -9.74 9.80
C GLY A 233 15.24 -10.60 10.12
N GLU A 234 14.04 -10.09 9.83
CA GLU A 234 12.79 -10.84 9.96
C GLU A 234 12.70 -11.98 8.96
N LYS A 235 13.03 -11.75 7.68
CA LYS A 235 13.06 -12.79 6.64
C LYS A 235 14.02 -13.92 6.97
N LEU A 236 15.16 -13.62 7.59
CA LEU A 236 16.13 -14.60 8.05
C LEU A 236 15.72 -15.29 9.37
N GLY A 237 14.64 -14.85 10.02
CA GLY A 237 14.15 -15.41 11.27
C GLY A 237 14.92 -14.94 12.52
N VAL A 238 15.87 -14.02 12.37
CA VAL A 238 16.67 -13.46 13.48
C VAL A 238 15.84 -12.50 14.33
N LEU A 239 15.05 -11.65 13.68
CA LEU A 239 14.27 -10.60 14.33
C LEU A 239 12.77 -10.92 14.29
N LYS A 240 12.06 -10.41 15.28
CA LYS A 240 10.61 -10.26 15.27
C LYS A 240 10.32 -8.77 15.20
N VAL A 241 9.76 -8.34 14.06
CA VAL A 241 9.40 -6.94 13.82
C VAL A 241 7.92 -6.72 14.10
N GLY A 242 7.59 -5.61 14.72
CA GLY A 242 6.23 -5.25 15.08
C GLY A 242 6.02 -3.75 15.20
N PHE A 243 4.86 -3.39 15.71
CA PHE A 243 4.50 -2.01 15.98
C PHE A 243 4.02 -1.85 17.42
N GLU A 244 4.30 -0.72 18.00
CA GLU A 244 3.76 -0.32 19.29
C GLU A 244 2.85 0.90 19.11
N HIS A 245 1.58 0.75 19.51
CA HIS A 245 0.54 1.74 19.33
C HIS A 245 -0.03 2.22 20.66
N GLN A 246 -0.44 3.48 20.69
CA GLN A 246 -1.28 4.02 21.75
C GLN A 246 -2.75 3.67 21.45
N LEU A 247 -3.12 2.40 21.68
CA LEU A 247 -4.44 1.86 21.33
C LEU A 247 -5.60 2.69 21.90
N ASP A 248 -5.44 3.24 23.10
CA ASP A 248 -6.48 4.09 23.72
C ASP A 248 -6.78 5.34 22.90
N ARG A 249 -5.78 5.91 22.25
CA ARG A 249 -5.99 7.06 21.35
C ARG A 249 -6.78 6.67 20.12
N ILE A 250 -6.43 5.52 19.54
CA ILE A 250 -7.15 4.97 18.37
C ILE A 250 -8.59 4.68 18.76
N ILE A 251 -8.82 4.01 19.89
CA ILE A 251 -10.16 3.68 20.37
C ILE A 251 -11.01 4.95 20.56
N ARG A 252 -10.44 6.03 21.14
CA ARG A 252 -11.17 7.30 21.30
C ARG A 252 -11.62 7.91 19.97
N ILE A 253 -10.89 7.72 18.87
CA ILE A 253 -11.32 8.17 17.54
C ILE A 253 -12.65 7.50 17.17
N PHE A 254 -12.78 6.20 17.46
CA PHE A 254 -13.99 5.44 17.20
C PHE A 254 -15.12 5.79 18.16
N GLU A 255 -14.83 5.92 19.46
CA GLU A 255 -15.81 6.32 20.47
C GLU A 255 -16.42 7.69 20.16
N ALA A 256 -15.64 8.63 19.66
CA ALA A 256 -16.12 9.96 19.27
C ALA A 256 -17.10 9.91 18.09
N ARG A 257 -17.03 8.86 17.25
CA ARG A 257 -17.93 8.66 16.10
C ARG A 257 -19.29 8.11 16.53
N PHE A 258 -19.35 7.33 17.62
CA PHE A 258 -20.56 6.71 18.12
C PHE A 258 -21.15 7.53 19.26
N LYS A 259 -22.41 7.94 19.08
CA LYS A 259 -23.17 8.65 20.13
C LYS A 259 -23.61 7.72 21.25
N THR A 260 -23.70 6.44 20.96
CA THR A 260 -24.22 5.40 21.85
C THR A 260 -23.08 4.73 22.57
N LYS A 261 -23.21 4.61 23.89
CA LYS A 261 -22.27 3.87 24.75
C LYS A 261 -23.00 2.70 25.38
N ASN A 262 -22.66 1.51 24.98
CA ASN A 262 -23.09 0.26 25.60
C ASN A 262 -22.01 -0.82 25.40
N ALA A 263 -22.08 -1.89 26.20
CA ALA A 263 -21.10 -2.97 26.16
C ALA A 263 -20.90 -3.59 24.77
N TYR A 264 -21.95 -3.69 23.97
CA TYR A 264 -21.88 -4.23 22.61
C TYR A 264 -21.16 -3.28 21.64
N VAL A 265 -21.39 -1.97 21.75
CA VAL A 265 -20.68 -0.96 20.94
C VAL A 265 -19.21 -0.94 21.31
N ASP A 266 -18.88 -1.02 22.59
CA ASP A 266 -17.49 -1.11 23.06
C ASP A 266 -16.80 -2.37 22.52
N GLU A 267 -17.48 -3.52 22.55
CA GLU A 267 -17.00 -4.76 21.96
C GLU A 267 -16.77 -4.63 20.45
N VAL A 268 -17.70 -4.01 19.72
CA VAL A 268 -17.59 -3.75 18.29
C VAL A 268 -16.35 -2.92 17.99
N ILE A 269 -16.13 -1.83 18.74
CA ILE A 269 -14.97 -0.95 18.56
C ILE A 269 -13.67 -1.73 18.82
N GLN A 270 -13.60 -2.46 19.95
CA GLN A 270 -12.42 -3.25 20.30
C GLN A 270 -12.10 -4.32 19.23
N GLN A 271 -13.10 -5.01 18.74
CA GLN A 271 -12.90 -6.02 17.70
C GLN A 271 -12.53 -5.40 16.36
N ALA A 272 -13.18 -4.32 15.92
CA ALA A 272 -12.87 -3.63 14.68
C ALA A 272 -11.44 -3.08 14.69
N VAL A 273 -11.07 -2.37 15.76
CA VAL A 273 -9.73 -1.76 15.89
C VAL A 273 -8.67 -2.84 15.97
N LYS A 274 -8.73 -3.72 16.96
CA LYS A 274 -7.63 -4.66 17.27
C LYS A 274 -7.48 -5.79 16.25
N LYS A 275 -8.61 -6.31 15.71
CA LYS A 275 -8.56 -7.51 14.85
C LYS A 275 -8.60 -7.21 13.36
N LYS A 276 -9.03 -6.01 12.95
CA LYS A 276 -9.24 -5.67 11.54
C LYS A 276 -8.44 -4.46 11.08
N ILE A 277 -8.67 -3.30 11.69
CA ILE A 277 -8.17 -2.03 11.17
C ILE A 277 -6.68 -1.87 11.44
N VAL A 278 -6.24 -1.99 12.70
CA VAL A 278 -4.83 -1.81 13.06
C VAL A 278 -3.94 -2.77 12.28
N PRO A 279 -4.21 -4.11 12.23
CA PRO A 279 -3.36 -5.02 11.45
C PRO A 279 -3.36 -4.75 9.94
N ALA A 280 -4.44 -4.20 9.39
CA ALA A 280 -4.49 -3.83 7.98
C ALA A 280 -3.66 -2.57 7.69
N ILE A 281 -3.73 -1.59 8.57
CA ILE A 281 -2.96 -0.35 8.46
C ILE A 281 -1.47 -0.59 8.69
N GLU A 282 -1.09 -1.44 9.65
CA GLU A 282 0.31 -1.87 9.87
C GLU A 282 0.91 -2.46 8.58
N ARG A 283 0.18 -3.37 7.92
CA ARG A 283 0.62 -3.93 6.64
C ARG A 283 0.78 -2.88 5.56
N ARG A 284 -0.17 -1.94 5.45
CA ARG A 284 -0.09 -0.83 4.50
C ARG A 284 1.15 0.02 4.75
N ILE A 285 1.35 0.49 5.97
CA ILE A 285 2.51 1.31 6.35
C ILE A 285 3.81 0.56 6.09
N ARG A 286 3.85 -0.74 6.39
CA ARG A 286 5.04 -1.56 6.15
C ARG A 286 5.38 -1.68 4.68
N THR A 287 4.38 -1.87 3.82
CA THR A 287 4.56 -1.87 2.37
C THR A 287 5.07 -0.52 1.88
N GLU A 288 4.45 0.59 2.28
CA GLU A 288 4.87 1.94 1.90
C GLU A 288 6.31 2.25 2.33
N LEU A 289 6.68 1.90 3.57
CA LEU A 289 8.06 2.07 4.06
C LEU A 289 9.08 1.23 3.27
N THR A 290 8.68 0.01 2.87
CA THR A 290 9.56 -0.88 2.10
C THR A 290 9.75 -0.36 0.69
N GLU A 291 8.69 0.07 0.00
CA GLU A 291 8.76 0.66 -1.34
C GLU A 291 9.67 1.88 -1.38
N VAL A 292 9.47 2.83 -0.45
CA VAL A 292 10.33 4.02 -0.35
C VAL A 292 11.79 3.65 -0.05
N ALA A 293 12.02 2.64 0.78
CA ALA A 293 13.36 2.20 1.14
C ALA A 293 14.08 1.49 -0.01
N GLU A 294 13.38 0.68 -0.78
CA GLU A 294 13.91 -0.02 -1.96
C GLU A 294 14.27 0.98 -3.06
N ASP A 295 13.39 1.93 -3.36
CA ASP A 295 13.66 2.99 -4.34
C ASP A 295 14.89 3.82 -3.96
N GLY A 296 14.98 4.24 -2.70
CA GLY A 296 16.14 4.99 -2.19
C GLY A 296 17.44 4.19 -2.24
N ALA A 297 17.40 2.88 -1.97
CA ALA A 297 18.56 2.00 -2.04
C ALA A 297 19.03 1.81 -3.49
N ILE A 298 18.12 1.69 -4.45
CA ILE A 298 18.45 1.58 -5.88
C ILE A 298 19.12 2.87 -6.36
N GLN A 299 18.62 4.04 -5.98
CA GLN A 299 19.24 5.32 -6.32
C GLN A 299 20.66 5.44 -5.78
N LEU A 300 20.83 5.17 -4.47
CA LEU A 300 22.14 5.22 -3.82
C LEU A 300 23.13 4.24 -4.45
N PHE A 301 22.70 3.02 -4.77
CA PHE A 301 23.54 2.04 -5.45
C PHE A 301 23.97 2.53 -6.84
N SER A 302 23.04 3.10 -7.61
CA SER A 302 23.30 3.67 -8.93
C SER A 302 24.33 4.80 -8.87
N GLU A 303 24.20 5.73 -7.91
CA GLU A 303 25.15 6.81 -7.68
C GLU A 303 26.54 6.28 -7.30
N ASN A 304 26.61 5.33 -6.39
CA ASN A 304 27.88 4.72 -5.96
C ASN A 304 28.56 3.99 -7.12
N LEU A 305 27.82 3.23 -7.90
CA LEU A 305 28.33 2.54 -9.08
C LEU A 305 28.86 3.55 -10.13
N ARG A 306 28.09 4.61 -10.39
CA ARG A 306 28.52 5.69 -11.29
C ARG A 306 29.83 6.32 -10.81
N ASN A 307 29.94 6.65 -9.53
CA ASN A 307 31.14 7.25 -8.94
C ASN A 307 32.36 6.30 -9.06
N LEU A 308 32.16 5.00 -8.84
CA LEU A 308 33.21 3.99 -9.03
C LEU A 308 33.66 3.91 -10.49
N LEU A 309 32.74 3.93 -11.44
CA LEU A 309 33.06 3.86 -12.88
C LEU A 309 33.69 5.14 -13.41
N LEU A 310 33.47 6.29 -12.75
CA LEU A 310 34.06 7.58 -13.12
C LEU A 310 35.36 7.89 -12.40
N ILE A 311 35.95 6.94 -11.65
CA ILE A 311 37.28 7.12 -11.04
C ILE A 311 38.29 7.37 -12.17
N PRO A 312 39.08 8.47 -12.10
CA PRO A 312 40.08 8.76 -13.12
C PRO A 312 41.10 7.63 -13.26
N PRO A 313 41.56 7.31 -14.48
CA PRO A 313 42.55 6.28 -14.67
C PRO A 313 43.84 6.61 -13.92
N LEU A 314 44.47 5.60 -13.36
CA LEU A 314 45.74 5.73 -12.66
C LEU A 314 46.83 6.18 -13.65
N LYS A 315 47.33 7.40 -13.49
CA LYS A 315 48.40 7.94 -14.36
C LYS A 315 49.64 7.11 -14.22
N GLY A 316 50.24 6.70 -15.35
CA GLY A 316 51.55 6.00 -15.41
C GLY A 316 51.50 4.55 -14.89
N ARG A 317 50.34 3.92 -14.85
CA ARG A 317 50.16 2.51 -14.46
C ARG A 317 49.56 1.70 -15.61
N VAL A 318 50.04 0.47 -15.77
CA VAL A 318 49.41 -0.55 -16.64
C VAL A 318 48.51 -1.35 -15.75
N VAL A 319 47.23 -1.48 -16.15
CA VAL A 319 46.21 -2.25 -15.43
C VAL A 319 45.92 -3.53 -16.22
N LEU A 320 46.06 -4.68 -15.57
CA LEU A 320 45.69 -5.96 -16.12
C LEU A 320 44.27 -6.31 -15.62
N ASP A 321 43.32 -6.43 -16.54
CA ASP A 321 41.98 -6.90 -16.22
C ASP A 321 41.92 -8.43 -16.33
N LEU A 322 41.75 -9.11 -15.20
CA LEU A 322 41.69 -10.56 -15.10
C LEU A 322 40.25 -11.10 -15.18
N THR A 323 39.27 -10.22 -15.40
CA THR A 323 37.84 -10.60 -15.43
C THR A 323 37.32 -10.94 -16.81
N GLN A 324 38.13 -10.74 -17.87
CA GLN A 324 37.72 -11.13 -19.22
C GLN A 324 37.76 -12.66 -19.41
N PRO A 325 36.71 -13.24 -20.01
CA PRO A 325 36.77 -14.65 -20.37
C PRO A 325 37.87 -14.89 -21.41
N PHE A 326 38.69 -15.90 -21.17
CA PHE A 326 39.73 -16.35 -22.06
C PHE A 326 39.23 -16.41 -23.52
N GLY A 327 39.77 -15.53 -24.40
CA GLY A 327 39.51 -15.57 -25.83
C GLY A 327 39.27 -14.25 -26.56
N GLN A 328 39.15 -13.12 -25.87
CA GLN A 328 39.09 -11.81 -26.53
C GLN A 328 40.38 -11.03 -26.28
N VAL A 329 41.28 -11.10 -27.22
CA VAL A 329 42.43 -10.18 -27.33
C VAL A 329 41.92 -8.92 -28.00
N LEU A 330 41.79 -7.84 -27.26
CA LEU A 330 41.59 -6.51 -27.85
C LEU A 330 42.93 -6.04 -28.46
N ASN A 331 42.98 -6.00 -29.80
CA ASN A 331 44.01 -5.32 -30.57
C ASN A 331 43.86 -3.81 -30.46
#